data_688237627f0df714f0091ffa1c13af6f
#
_entry.id   688237627f0df714f0091ffa1c13af6f
#
_cell.length_a   1.000
_cell.length_b   1.000
_cell.length_c   1.000
_cell.angle_alpha   90.00
_cell.angle_beta   90.00
_cell.angle_gamma   90.00
#
_symmetry.space_group_name_H-M   'P 1'
#
loop_
_entity.id
_entity.type
_entity.pdbx_description
1 polymer ?
#
loop_
_entity_poly.entity_id
_entity_poly.type
_entity_poly.pdbx_seq_one_letter_code
_entity_poly.pdbx_strand_id
1 'polypeptide(L)'
;MPRDAGRIVGREVGAEEVVRRARASGCRSISFTYTEPTIYLEYALDVARVAAREGLLNLFVTNGYMTEEALEAFHPHLHAANVDLKAATDDFYRKICGARLEPVKAAIRRMRALDIWVEVTTLLIPGLNDDPGGLREIARFLASVGNEIPWHVSAFHPTYRLADRPRTPLQSLRRAREIGLEEGLRHVYSGNVPGDEGENTLCAGCGAPVIRRFGFRVLENLLRAGRCPACATALQGLGW
;
A
#
# COMPACT_ATOMS: atom_id res chain seq x y z
N MET A 1 -12.51 11.97 -1.73
CA MET A 1 -12.62 13.35 -2.24
C MET A 1 -13.79 14.02 -1.57
N PRO A 2 -13.65 15.23 -1.02
CA PRO A 2 -14.79 16.05 -0.66
C PRO A 2 -15.58 16.29 -1.96
N ARG A 3 -16.84 15.88 -1.95
CA ARG A 3 -17.68 15.97 -3.17
C ARG A 3 -18.27 17.34 -3.36
N ASP A 4 -18.11 18.21 -2.37
CA ASP A 4 -18.62 19.58 -2.36
C ASP A 4 -17.44 20.51 -2.61
N ALA A 5 -17.20 20.83 -3.88
CA ALA A 5 -16.12 21.72 -4.34
C ALA A 5 -16.20 23.17 -3.80
N GLY A 6 -17.16 23.47 -2.92
CA GLY A 6 -17.36 24.82 -2.36
C GLY A 6 -17.08 24.95 -0.85
N ARG A 7 -16.79 23.86 -0.13
CA ARG A 7 -16.59 23.93 1.33
C ARG A 7 -15.29 23.26 1.75
N ILE A 8 -14.25 24.03 1.94
CA ILE A 8 -13.02 23.57 2.58
C ILE A 8 -13.29 23.53 4.10
N VAL A 9 -13.37 22.30 4.64
CA VAL A 9 -13.47 22.09 6.09
C VAL A 9 -12.09 21.71 6.60
N GLY A 10 -11.45 22.62 7.29
CA GLY A 10 -10.10 22.40 7.83
C GLY A 10 -9.56 23.66 8.48
N ARG A 11 -8.37 23.56 9.04
CA ARG A 11 -7.59 24.70 9.51
C ARG A 11 -6.20 24.66 8.85
N GLU A 12 -5.63 25.81 8.65
CA GLU A 12 -4.23 25.90 8.24
C GLU A 12 -3.30 25.34 9.31
N VAL A 13 -2.38 24.48 8.89
CA VAL A 13 -1.37 23.87 9.78
C VAL A 13 -0.03 23.88 9.05
N GLY A 14 0.97 24.52 9.61
CA GLY A 14 2.34 24.54 9.06
C GLY A 14 3.06 23.21 9.23
N ALA A 15 4.10 22.98 8.45
CA ALA A 15 4.88 21.74 8.43
C ALA A 15 5.49 21.40 9.81
N GLU A 16 6.03 22.37 10.51
CA GLU A 16 6.63 22.20 11.84
C GLU A 16 5.60 21.76 12.88
N GLU A 17 4.37 22.29 12.77
CA GLU A 17 3.28 21.92 13.69
C GLU A 17 2.85 20.46 13.48
N VAL A 18 2.77 19.99 12.22
CA VAL A 18 2.45 18.60 11.90
C VAL A 18 3.51 17.67 12.52
N VAL A 19 4.79 17.97 12.30
CA VAL A 19 5.90 17.15 12.79
C VAL A 19 5.97 17.16 14.32
N ARG A 20 5.81 18.33 14.93
CA ARG A 20 5.76 18.45 16.39
C ARG A 20 4.66 17.60 17.02
N ARG A 21 3.46 17.58 16.41
CA ARG A 21 2.34 16.73 16.88
C ARG A 21 2.64 15.25 16.69
N ALA A 22 3.20 14.85 15.55
CA ALA A 22 3.56 13.46 15.29
C ALA A 22 4.55 12.96 16.35
N ARG A 23 5.59 13.76 16.66
CA ARG A 23 6.55 13.41 17.72
C ARG A 23 5.92 13.37 19.11
N ALA A 24 5.11 14.35 19.46
CA ALA A 24 4.41 14.38 20.75
C ALA A 24 3.47 13.17 20.95
N SER A 25 2.97 12.58 19.85
CA SER A 25 2.15 11.38 19.85
C SER A 25 2.96 10.07 19.78
N GLY A 26 4.30 10.15 19.81
CA GLY A 26 5.17 8.98 19.70
C GLY A 26 5.16 8.29 18.33
N CYS A 27 4.73 9.00 17.27
CA CYS A 27 4.75 8.45 15.91
C CYS A 27 6.19 8.27 15.42
N ARG A 28 6.44 7.18 14.71
CA ARG A 28 7.72 6.91 14.04
C ARG A 28 7.74 7.37 12.59
N SER A 29 6.57 7.69 12.04
CA SER A 29 6.41 8.07 10.64
C SER A 29 5.23 9.01 10.44
N ILE A 30 5.24 9.69 9.29
CA ILE A 30 4.12 10.48 8.76
C ILE A 30 3.72 9.85 7.43
N SER A 31 2.43 9.50 7.29
CA SER A 31 1.87 8.96 6.07
C SER A 31 1.03 10.02 5.37
N PHE A 32 1.42 10.37 4.15
CA PHE A 32 0.66 11.26 3.28
C PHE A 32 -0.40 10.44 2.54
N THR A 33 -1.66 10.76 2.79
CA THR A 33 -2.82 10.04 2.28
C THR A 33 -4.02 11.00 2.17
N TYR A 34 -5.22 10.55 1.89
CA TYR A 34 -6.45 11.33 1.78
C TYR A 34 -6.26 12.82 1.44
N THR A 35 -6.42 13.16 0.14
CA THR A 35 -7.00 12.28 -0.89
C THR A 35 -5.95 11.55 -1.73
N GLU A 36 -4.95 12.25 -2.22
CA GLU A 36 -3.83 11.76 -3.02
C GLU A 36 -2.65 12.71 -2.78
N PRO A 37 -1.47 12.20 -2.35
CA PRO A 37 -0.30 13.04 -2.02
C PRO A 37 0.13 13.97 -3.16
N THR A 38 -0.01 13.54 -4.41
CA THR A 38 0.39 14.33 -5.58
C THR A 38 -0.49 15.56 -5.82
N ILE A 39 -1.69 15.63 -5.23
CA ILE A 39 -2.57 16.82 -5.34
C ILE A 39 -2.08 17.98 -4.47
N TYR A 40 -1.37 17.67 -3.37
CA TYR A 40 -0.81 18.65 -2.43
C TYR A 40 0.70 18.41 -2.21
N LEU A 41 1.40 18.09 -3.31
CA LEU A 41 2.78 17.62 -3.30
C LEU A 41 3.72 18.60 -2.62
N GLU A 42 3.58 19.91 -2.89
CA GLU A 42 4.44 20.95 -2.31
C GLU A 42 4.31 20.99 -0.79
N TYR A 43 3.09 20.98 -0.27
CA TYR A 43 2.85 20.93 1.17
C TYR A 43 3.36 19.62 1.79
N ALA A 44 3.12 18.48 1.13
CA ALA A 44 3.64 17.19 1.57
C ALA A 44 5.17 17.19 1.62
N LEU A 45 5.83 17.80 0.63
CA LEU A 45 7.29 17.91 0.56
C LEU A 45 7.84 18.79 1.69
N ASP A 46 7.19 19.91 2.00
CA ASP A 46 7.59 20.77 3.11
C ASP A 46 7.50 20.04 4.46
N VAL A 47 6.41 19.32 4.68
CA VAL A 47 6.27 18.45 5.88
C VAL A 47 7.34 17.36 5.90
N ALA A 48 7.59 16.70 4.76
CA ALA A 48 8.55 15.60 4.67
C ALA A 48 9.99 16.04 4.96
N ARG A 49 10.37 17.23 4.51
CA ARG A 49 11.69 17.83 4.80
C ARG A 49 11.88 18.07 6.29
N VAL A 50 10.88 18.62 6.97
CA VAL A 50 10.92 18.82 8.43
C VAL A 50 10.94 17.47 9.15
N ALA A 51 10.08 16.53 8.76
CA ALA A 51 9.99 15.19 9.35
C ALA A 51 11.33 14.43 9.25
N ALA A 52 11.98 14.46 8.08
CA ALA A 52 13.27 13.81 7.87
C ALA A 52 14.37 14.39 8.79
N ARG A 53 14.43 15.71 8.97
CA ARG A 53 15.37 16.35 9.92
C ARG A 53 15.13 15.94 11.37
N GLU A 54 13.88 15.61 11.71
CA GLU A 54 13.47 15.16 13.04
C GLU A 54 13.51 13.63 13.21
N GLY A 55 14.06 12.90 12.23
CA GLY A 55 14.23 11.44 12.27
C GLY A 55 12.94 10.65 12.09
N LEU A 56 11.86 11.25 11.57
CA LEU A 56 10.62 10.55 11.22
C LEU A 56 10.68 10.02 9.79
N LEU A 57 10.12 8.84 9.57
CA LEU A 57 9.95 8.28 8.24
C LEU A 57 8.76 8.94 7.53
N ASN A 58 8.86 9.09 6.23
CA ASN A 58 7.78 9.60 5.38
C ASN A 58 7.28 8.50 4.47
N LEU A 59 5.96 8.33 4.38
CA LEU A 59 5.31 7.29 3.62
C LEU A 59 4.21 7.87 2.73
N PHE A 60 4.04 7.29 1.53
CA PHE A 60 2.88 7.57 0.68
C PHE A 60 1.85 6.45 0.76
N VAL A 61 0.58 6.83 0.78
CA VAL A 61 -0.55 5.97 0.38
C VAL A 61 -1.17 6.64 -0.83
N THR A 62 -0.96 6.06 -2.01
CA THR A 62 -1.13 6.75 -3.29
C THR A 62 -1.76 5.85 -4.35
N ASN A 63 -2.44 6.46 -5.31
CA ASN A 63 -2.89 5.78 -6.52
C ASN A 63 -1.75 5.49 -7.52
N GLY A 64 -0.54 5.99 -7.24
CA GLY A 64 0.64 5.80 -8.08
C GLY A 64 0.63 6.55 -9.41
N TYR A 65 -0.38 7.39 -9.66
CA TYR A 65 -0.49 8.15 -10.90
C TYR A 65 0.26 9.48 -10.76
N MET A 66 1.56 9.40 -10.88
CA MET A 66 2.48 10.53 -10.71
C MET A 66 3.52 10.57 -11.82
N THR A 67 4.09 11.74 -12.06
CA THR A 67 5.19 11.90 -13.01
C THR A 67 6.51 11.50 -12.36
N GLU A 68 7.52 11.23 -13.19
CA GLU A 68 8.87 10.93 -12.73
C GLU A 68 9.47 12.13 -11.99
N GLU A 69 9.23 13.35 -12.48
CA GLU A 69 9.71 14.59 -11.85
C GLU A 69 9.13 14.79 -10.43
N ALA A 70 7.82 14.48 -10.25
CA ALA A 70 7.21 14.56 -8.93
C ALA A 70 7.83 13.54 -7.95
N LEU A 71 8.10 12.32 -8.42
CA LEU A 71 8.73 11.28 -7.63
C LEU A 71 10.19 11.64 -7.29
N GLU A 72 10.96 12.12 -8.26
CA GLU A 72 12.35 12.59 -8.08
C GLU A 72 12.44 13.72 -7.05
N ALA A 73 11.52 14.70 -7.13
CA ALA A 73 11.49 15.81 -6.19
C ALA A 73 11.24 15.33 -4.75
N PHE A 74 10.45 14.27 -4.57
CA PHE A 74 10.10 13.75 -3.26
C PHE A 74 11.06 12.67 -2.74
N HIS A 75 11.71 11.94 -3.64
CA HIS A 75 12.56 10.77 -3.36
C HIS A 75 13.55 10.95 -2.19
N PRO A 76 14.28 12.08 -2.05
CA PRO A 76 15.24 12.23 -0.94
C PRO A 76 14.63 12.14 0.46
N HIS A 77 13.30 12.21 0.54
CA HIS A 77 12.55 12.24 1.79
C HIS A 77 11.50 11.13 1.90
N LEU A 78 11.29 10.31 0.84
CA LEU A 78 10.30 9.24 0.82
C LEU A 78 10.95 7.90 1.16
N HIS A 79 10.47 7.24 2.19
CA HIS A 79 11.03 5.98 2.68
C HIS A 79 10.23 4.76 2.22
N ALA A 80 8.90 4.92 2.14
CA ALA A 80 8.01 3.85 1.70
C ALA A 80 6.76 4.38 0.99
N ALA A 81 6.14 3.51 0.20
CA ALA A 81 4.85 3.78 -0.43
C ALA A 81 3.97 2.53 -0.42
N ASN A 82 2.69 2.70 -0.12
CA ASN A 82 1.65 1.75 -0.47
C ASN A 82 0.94 2.28 -1.72
N VAL A 83 1.05 1.54 -2.82
CA VAL A 83 0.55 1.95 -4.13
C VAL A 83 -0.68 1.14 -4.51
N ASP A 84 -1.76 1.83 -4.85
CA ASP A 84 -2.98 1.21 -5.36
C ASP A 84 -2.82 0.77 -6.82
N LEU A 85 -2.45 -0.48 -7.07
CA LEU A 85 -2.53 -1.11 -8.41
C LEU A 85 -3.89 -1.77 -8.55
N LYS A 86 -4.83 -1.06 -9.16
CA LYS A 86 -6.26 -1.39 -9.07
C LYS A 86 -6.71 -2.52 -9.99
N ALA A 87 -6.02 -2.77 -11.10
CA ALA A 87 -6.32 -3.85 -12.04
C ALA A 87 -5.15 -4.12 -12.99
N ALA A 88 -5.23 -5.23 -13.72
CA ALA A 88 -4.23 -5.62 -14.72
C ALA A 88 -4.43 -4.94 -16.07
N THR A 89 -5.58 -4.34 -16.36
CA THR A 89 -5.95 -3.89 -17.70
C THR A 89 -6.09 -2.37 -17.81
N ASP A 90 -5.61 -1.81 -18.94
CA ASP A 90 -5.80 -0.40 -19.26
C ASP A 90 -7.28 -0.03 -19.49
N ASP A 91 -8.09 -1.00 -19.90
CA ASP A 91 -9.54 -0.84 -20.07
C ASP A 91 -10.23 -0.53 -18.73
N PHE A 92 -9.91 -1.29 -17.69
CA PHE A 92 -10.39 -0.99 -16.33
C PHE A 92 -9.95 0.41 -15.88
N TYR A 93 -8.66 0.73 -16.07
CA TYR A 93 -8.14 2.03 -15.68
C TYR A 93 -8.84 3.17 -16.38
N ARG A 94 -9.08 3.07 -17.70
CA ARG A 94 -9.80 4.09 -18.47
C ARG A 94 -11.25 4.25 -18.02
N LYS A 95 -11.97 3.13 -17.87
CA LYS A 95 -13.42 3.14 -17.63
C LYS A 95 -13.78 3.44 -16.18
N ILE A 96 -13.00 2.92 -15.23
CA ILE A 96 -13.33 2.97 -13.80
C ILE A 96 -12.50 4.05 -13.09
N CYS A 97 -11.21 4.17 -13.39
CA CYS A 97 -10.31 5.08 -12.70
C CYS A 97 -10.18 6.45 -13.40
N GLY A 98 -10.52 6.56 -14.68
CA GLY A 98 -10.25 7.76 -15.48
C GLY A 98 -8.76 8.01 -15.71
N ALA A 99 -7.95 6.95 -15.74
CA ALA A 99 -6.50 6.96 -15.78
C ALA A 99 -5.95 5.92 -16.77
N ARG A 100 -4.66 5.67 -16.74
CA ARG A 100 -3.96 4.64 -17.54
C ARG A 100 -3.19 3.73 -16.59
N LEU A 101 -3.01 2.47 -16.99
CA LEU A 101 -2.30 1.46 -16.18
C LEU A 101 -0.79 1.69 -16.16
N GLU A 102 -0.19 1.95 -17.32
CA GLU A 102 1.28 1.96 -17.45
C GLU A 102 1.98 3.03 -16.59
N PRO A 103 1.46 4.26 -16.42
CA PRO A 103 2.04 5.22 -15.48
C PRO A 103 2.16 4.70 -14.05
N VAL A 104 1.15 3.95 -13.57
CA VAL A 104 1.19 3.35 -12.22
C VAL A 104 2.26 2.27 -12.12
N LYS A 105 2.35 1.39 -13.13
CA LYS A 105 3.42 0.39 -13.19
C LYS A 105 4.81 1.02 -13.28
N ALA A 106 4.96 2.09 -14.06
CA ALA A 106 6.21 2.84 -14.17
C ALA A 106 6.62 3.44 -12.82
N ALA A 107 5.67 4.06 -12.09
CA ALA A 107 5.91 4.62 -10.76
C ALA A 107 6.37 3.54 -9.76
N ILE A 108 5.74 2.35 -9.75
CA ILE A 108 6.14 1.22 -8.90
C ILE A 108 7.59 0.80 -9.21
N ARG A 109 7.94 0.63 -10.50
CA ARG A 109 9.31 0.27 -10.91
C ARG A 109 10.32 1.36 -10.49
N ARG A 110 9.96 2.64 -10.70
CA ARG A 110 10.84 3.75 -10.37
C ARG A 110 11.06 3.88 -8.86
N MET A 111 10.01 3.75 -8.05
CA MET A 111 10.14 3.74 -6.59
C MET A 111 11.12 2.67 -6.12
N ARG A 112 11.03 1.45 -6.65
CA ARG A 112 11.97 0.37 -6.31
C ARG A 112 13.39 0.67 -6.77
N ALA A 113 13.57 1.26 -7.95
CA ALA A 113 14.89 1.68 -8.45
C ALA A 113 15.53 2.81 -7.62
N LEU A 114 14.71 3.56 -6.87
CA LEU A 114 15.12 4.62 -5.94
C LEU A 114 15.24 4.12 -4.48
N ASP A 115 15.26 2.80 -4.25
CA ASP A 115 15.34 2.16 -2.92
C ASP A 115 14.19 2.54 -1.97
N ILE A 116 13.06 3.04 -2.49
CA ILE A 116 11.85 3.26 -1.72
C ILE A 116 11.20 1.89 -1.45
N TRP A 117 10.86 1.59 -0.19
CA TRP A 117 10.09 0.40 0.14
C TRP A 117 8.67 0.50 -0.47
N VAL A 118 8.28 -0.48 -1.26
CA VAL A 118 6.97 -0.49 -1.92
C VAL A 118 6.14 -1.65 -1.42
N GLU A 119 4.90 -1.36 -1.07
CA GLU A 119 3.80 -2.31 -0.91
C GLU A 119 2.71 -1.96 -1.92
N VAL A 120 1.95 -2.95 -2.37
CA VAL A 120 0.91 -2.74 -3.37
C VAL A 120 -0.44 -3.22 -2.86
N THR A 121 -1.47 -2.41 -3.08
CA THR A 121 -2.85 -2.75 -2.71
C THR A 121 -3.72 -2.89 -3.96
N THR A 122 -4.52 -3.97 -4.02
CA THR A 122 -5.57 -4.16 -5.02
C THR A 122 -6.91 -4.36 -4.30
N LEU A 123 -7.83 -3.42 -4.48
CA LEU A 123 -9.21 -3.55 -4.01
C LEU A 123 -9.98 -4.43 -5.01
N LEU A 124 -10.38 -5.63 -4.61
CA LEU A 124 -11.10 -6.56 -5.48
C LEU A 124 -12.58 -6.20 -5.55
N ILE A 125 -13.06 -5.93 -6.76
CA ILE A 125 -14.45 -5.57 -7.04
C ILE A 125 -15.07 -6.70 -7.87
N PRO A 126 -16.07 -7.43 -7.34
CA PRO A 126 -16.65 -8.57 -8.03
C PRO A 126 -17.14 -8.26 -9.44
N GLY A 127 -16.70 -9.06 -10.41
CA GLY A 127 -17.03 -8.94 -11.83
C GLY A 127 -16.38 -7.76 -12.56
N LEU A 128 -15.38 -7.08 -11.95
CA LEU A 128 -14.64 -6.01 -12.61
C LEU A 128 -13.13 -6.27 -12.69
N ASN A 129 -12.51 -6.74 -11.61
CA ASN A 129 -11.05 -6.96 -11.54
C ASN A 129 -10.68 -8.18 -10.67
N ASP A 130 -11.63 -9.09 -10.41
CA ASP A 130 -11.44 -10.27 -9.57
C ASP A 130 -11.24 -11.56 -10.38
N ASP A 131 -11.08 -11.46 -11.71
CA ASP A 131 -10.81 -12.60 -12.55
C ASP A 131 -9.41 -13.19 -12.31
N PRO A 132 -9.25 -14.53 -12.31
CA PRO A 132 -7.95 -15.15 -12.01
C PRO A 132 -6.82 -14.78 -12.97
N GLY A 133 -7.14 -14.50 -14.24
CA GLY A 133 -6.16 -14.12 -15.26
C GLY A 133 -5.55 -12.76 -14.94
N GLY A 134 -6.38 -11.74 -14.67
CA GLY A 134 -5.95 -10.41 -14.30
C GLY A 134 -5.17 -10.40 -12.96
N LEU A 135 -5.62 -11.19 -11.98
CA LEU A 135 -4.90 -11.32 -10.71
C LEU A 135 -3.50 -11.92 -10.90
N ARG A 136 -3.39 -12.92 -11.78
CA ARG A 136 -2.10 -13.54 -12.13
C ARG A 136 -1.16 -12.56 -12.85
N GLU A 137 -1.69 -11.72 -13.72
CA GLU A 137 -0.90 -10.67 -14.38
C GLU A 137 -0.36 -9.63 -13.38
N ILE A 138 -1.18 -9.22 -12.40
CA ILE A 138 -0.72 -8.34 -11.32
C ILE A 138 0.41 -9.02 -10.53
N ALA A 139 0.19 -10.26 -10.08
CA ALA A 139 1.18 -10.99 -9.30
C ALA A 139 2.51 -11.17 -10.04
N ARG A 140 2.47 -11.54 -11.33
CA ARG A 140 3.66 -11.65 -12.19
C ARG A 140 4.39 -10.32 -12.35
N PHE A 141 3.64 -9.25 -12.55
CA PHE A 141 4.23 -7.91 -12.62
C PHE A 141 4.97 -7.59 -11.31
N LEU A 142 4.33 -7.77 -10.15
CA LEU A 142 4.96 -7.51 -8.86
C LEU A 142 6.19 -8.39 -8.64
N ALA A 143 6.09 -9.69 -8.89
CA ALA A 143 7.22 -10.62 -8.79
C ALA A 143 8.40 -10.25 -9.70
N SER A 144 8.13 -9.67 -10.90
CA SER A 144 9.17 -9.20 -11.81
C SER A 144 9.89 -7.94 -11.34
N VAL A 145 9.25 -7.14 -10.49
CA VAL A 145 9.85 -5.93 -9.88
C VAL A 145 10.57 -6.27 -8.58
N GLY A 146 10.02 -7.20 -7.80
CA GLY A 146 10.61 -7.72 -6.58
C GLY A 146 9.63 -8.65 -5.87
N ASN A 147 10.00 -9.92 -5.69
CA ASN A 147 9.12 -10.92 -5.09
C ASN A 147 8.89 -10.71 -3.58
N GLU A 148 9.65 -9.81 -2.96
CA GLU A 148 9.48 -9.36 -1.57
C GLU A 148 8.44 -8.25 -1.42
N ILE A 149 7.94 -7.65 -2.52
CA ILE A 149 6.90 -6.62 -2.47
C ILE A 149 5.63 -7.22 -1.86
N PRO A 150 5.15 -6.73 -0.71
CA PRO A 150 3.89 -7.20 -0.15
C PRO A 150 2.72 -6.80 -1.04
N TRP A 151 1.85 -7.77 -1.34
CA TRP A 151 0.61 -7.53 -2.07
C TRP A 151 -0.59 -7.64 -1.14
N HIS A 152 -1.35 -6.56 -0.99
CA HIS A 152 -2.56 -6.50 -0.19
C HIS A 152 -3.79 -6.63 -1.08
N VAL A 153 -4.50 -7.75 -1.00
CA VAL A 153 -5.76 -7.97 -1.70
C VAL A 153 -6.91 -7.65 -0.75
N SER A 154 -7.61 -6.55 -0.99
CA SER A 154 -8.58 -5.99 -0.05
C SER A 154 -10.02 -6.17 -0.53
N ALA A 155 -10.93 -6.48 0.41
CA ALA A 155 -12.34 -6.60 0.12
C ALA A 155 -12.97 -5.24 -0.19
N PHE A 156 -13.70 -5.17 -1.29
CA PHE A 156 -14.58 -4.07 -1.62
C PHE A 156 -15.88 -4.14 -0.80
N HIS A 157 -16.36 -2.99 -0.37
CA HIS A 157 -17.69 -2.80 0.20
C HIS A 157 -18.52 -1.87 -0.69
N PRO A 158 -19.78 -2.24 -1.01
CA PRO A 158 -20.66 -1.43 -1.87
C PRO A 158 -20.77 0.00 -1.39
N THR A 159 -20.45 0.96 -2.26
CA THR A 159 -20.57 2.39 -1.94
C THR A 159 -20.59 3.24 -3.20
N TYR A 160 -21.13 4.45 -3.09
CA TYR A 160 -21.15 5.49 -4.13
C TYR A 160 -21.69 4.98 -5.46
N ARG A 161 -20.89 5.05 -6.55
CA ARG A 161 -21.28 4.66 -7.91
C ARG A 161 -21.25 3.15 -8.16
N LEU A 162 -20.79 2.38 -7.18
CA LEU A 162 -20.72 0.92 -7.22
C LEU A 162 -21.56 0.29 -6.10
N ALA A 163 -22.62 0.99 -5.66
CA ALA A 163 -23.53 0.50 -4.63
C ALA A 163 -24.37 -0.70 -5.09
N ASP A 164 -24.45 -0.94 -6.39
CA ASP A 164 -25.10 -2.07 -7.04
C ASP A 164 -24.25 -3.35 -7.07
N ARG A 165 -22.96 -3.25 -6.74
CA ARG A 165 -22.06 -4.40 -6.73
C ARG A 165 -22.10 -5.13 -5.40
N PRO A 166 -21.97 -6.46 -5.39
CA PRO A 166 -21.86 -7.21 -4.13
C PRO A 166 -20.53 -6.92 -3.42
N ARG A 167 -20.50 -7.11 -2.11
CA ARG A 167 -19.27 -7.18 -1.33
C ARG A 167 -18.37 -8.29 -1.86
N THR A 168 -17.05 -8.11 -1.81
CA THR A 168 -16.10 -9.15 -2.19
C THR A 168 -16.24 -10.37 -1.27
N PRO A 169 -16.51 -11.56 -1.83
CA PRO A 169 -16.52 -12.80 -1.06
C PRO A 169 -15.12 -13.11 -0.51
N LEU A 170 -15.06 -13.66 0.70
CA LEU A 170 -13.79 -14.10 1.30
C LEU A 170 -13.03 -15.11 0.42
N GLN A 171 -13.76 -15.97 -0.29
CA GLN A 171 -13.17 -16.93 -1.22
C GLN A 171 -12.40 -16.25 -2.36
N SER A 172 -12.88 -15.11 -2.87
CA SER A 172 -12.15 -14.33 -3.90
C SER A 172 -10.82 -13.80 -3.37
N LEU A 173 -10.78 -13.33 -2.12
CA LEU A 173 -9.53 -12.88 -1.48
C LEU A 173 -8.56 -14.04 -1.27
N ARG A 174 -9.04 -15.18 -0.78
CA ARG A 174 -8.21 -16.39 -0.60
C ARG A 174 -7.64 -16.86 -1.93
N ARG A 175 -8.46 -16.87 -2.98
CA ARG A 175 -8.01 -17.24 -4.33
C ARG A 175 -6.95 -16.27 -4.88
N ALA A 176 -7.15 -14.95 -4.70
CA ALA A 176 -6.17 -13.95 -5.11
C ALA A 176 -4.85 -14.11 -4.34
N ARG A 177 -4.93 -14.42 -3.04
CA ARG A 177 -3.76 -14.70 -2.21
C ARG A 177 -3.01 -15.94 -2.66
N GLU A 178 -3.71 -17.05 -2.96
CA GLU A 178 -3.12 -18.27 -3.53
C GLU A 178 -2.39 -17.95 -4.83
N ILE A 179 -3.04 -17.25 -5.77
CA ILE A 179 -2.43 -16.85 -7.05
C ILE A 179 -1.13 -16.05 -6.82
N GLY A 180 -1.14 -15.09 -5.90
CA GLY A 180 0.05 -14.31 -5.62
C GLY A 180 1.23 -15.15 -5.11
N LEU A 181 0.94 -16.11 -4.23
CA LEU A 181 1.95 -17.06 -3.72
C LEU A 181 2.43 -18.05 -4.79
N GLU A 182 1.53 -18.55 -5.65
CA GLU A 182 1.85 -19.41 -6.81
C GLU A 182 2.80 -18.71 -7.80
N GLU A 183 2.62 -17.39 -8.01
CA GLU A 183 3.49 -16.58 -8.88
C GLU A 183 4.78 -16.10 -8.20
N GLY A 184 5.05 -16.56 -6.98
CA GLY A 184 6.33 -16.40 -6.27
C GLY A 184 6.43 -15.20 -5.35
N LEU A 185 5.34 -14.46 -5.09
CA LEU A 185 5.34 -13.41 -4.07
C LEU A 185 5.52 -14.02 -2.69
N ARG A 186 6.36 -13.41 -1.85
CA ARG A 186 6.64 -13.90 -0.48
C ARG A 186 5.55 -13.54 0.51
N HIS A 187 4.87 -12.42 0.29
CA HIS A 187 3.88 -11.87 1.21
C HIS A 187 2.64 -11.40 0.44
N VAL A 188 1.52 -12.08 0.67
CA VAL A 188 0.21 -11.70 0.12
C VAL A 188 -0.78 -11.66 1.27
N TYR A 189 -1.39 -10.50 1.50
CA TYR A 189 -2.27 -10.25 2.64
C TYR A 189 -3.71 -10.05 2.22
N SER A 190 -4.65 -10.54 3.04
CA SER A 190 -6.07 -10.19 2.95
C SER A 190 -6.33 -8.88 3.70
N GLY A 191 -7.07 -7.94 3.08
CA GLY A 191 -7.45 -6.67 3.67
C GLY A 191 -8.97 -6.48 3.78
N ASN A 192 -9.41 -5.61 4.69
CA ASN A 192 -10.82 -5.28 4.95
C ASN A 192 -11.69 -6.47 5.41
N VAL A 193 -11.07 -7.50 6.00
CA VAL A 193 -11.73 -8.72 6.52
C VAL A 193 -11.13 -9.09 7.89
N PRO A 194 -11.38 -8.29 8.94
CA PRO A 194 -10.77 -8.49 10.25
C PRO A 194 -10.96 -9.92 10.77
N GLY A 195 -9.85 -10.57 11.17
CA GLY A 195 -9.83 -11.94 11.69
C GLY A 195 -9.59 -13.02 10.64
N ASP A 196 -9.41 -12.67 9.36
CA ASP A 196 -8.94 -13.64 8.35
C ASP A 196 -7.46 -13.99 8.59
N GLU A 197 -7.11 -15.26 8.46
CA GLU A 197 -5.72 -15.72 8.63
C GLU A 197 -4.74 -15.05 7.66
N GLY A 198 -5.24 -14.58 6.51
CA GLY A 198 -4.48 -13.85 5.51
C GLY A 198 -3.98 -12.47 5.97
N GLU A 199 -4.43 -11.96 7.14
CA GLU A 199 -3.87 -10.73 7.73
C GLU A 199 -2.51 -10.97 8.42
N ASN A 200 -2.18 -12.24 8.73
CA ASN A 200 -0.96 -12.59 9.45
C ASN A 200 0.25 -12.59 8.52
N THR A 201 1.42 -12.23 9.07
CA THR A 201 2.69 -12.42 8.36
C THR A 201 3.25 -13.80 8.66
N LEU A 202 3.44 -14.58 7.60
CA LEU A 202 4.14 -15.85 7.66
C LEU A 202 5.60 -15.67 7.25
N CYS A 203 6.49 -16.42 7.85
CA CYS A 203 7.90 -16.46 7.48
C CYS A 203 8.04 -17.05 6.07
N ALA A 204 8.67 -16.33 5.15
CA ALA A 204 8.90 -16.80 3.79
C ALA A 204 9.84 -18.03 3.71
N GLY A 205 10.64 -18.30 4.75
CA GLY A 205 11.55 -19.43 4.78
C GLY A 205 10.94 -20.73 5.31
N CYS A 206 10.10 -20.65 6.35
CA CYS A 206 9.57 -21.86 7.02
C CYS A 206 8.05 -21.89 7.19
N GLY A 207 7.33 -20.86 6.73
CA GLY A 207 5.87 -20.77 6.83
C GLY A 207 5.32 -20.48 8.24
N ALA A 208 6.15 -20.39 9.26
CA ALA A 208 5.70 -20.11 10.62
C ALA A 208 5.08 -18.70 10.73
N PRO A 209 3.98 -18.51 11.47
CA PRO A 209 3.42 -17.19 11.73
C PRO A 209 4.39 -16.38 12.60
N VAL A 210 4.79 -15.20 12.14
CA VAL A 210 5.76 -14.32 12.82
C VAL A 210 5.14 -13.02 13.30
N ILE A 211 4.05 -12.55 12.66
CA ILE A 211 3.25 -11.43 13.16
C ILE A 211 1.77 -11.81 13.03
N ARG A 212 1.05 -11.73 14.14
CA ARG A 212 -0.40 -11.97 14.17
C ARG A 212 -1.15 -10.65 14.26
N ARG A 213 -2.24 -10.55 13.47
CA ARG A 213 -3.05 -9.34 13.38
C ARG A 213 -4.53 -9.65 13.51
N PHE A 214 -5.26 -8.62 13.92
CA PHE A 214 -6.72 -8.54 13.82
C PHE A 214 -7.06 -7.12 13.33
N GLY A 215 -7.38 -6.97 12.08
CA GLY A 215 -7.52 -5.66 11.43
C GLY A 215 -6.22 -4.86 11.54
N PHE A 216 -6.32 -3.66 12.11
CA PHE A 216 -5.14 -2.78 12.32
C PHE A 216 -4.34 -3.07 13.59
N ARG A 217 -4.77 -4.04 14.41
CA ARG A 217 -4.09 -4.36 15.66
C ARG A 217 -3.07 -5.48 15.44
N VAL A 218 -1.83 -5.21 15.81
CA VAL A 218 -0.82 -6.26 15.99
C VAL A 218 -1.09 -6.93 17.34
N LEU A 219 -1.48 -8.19 17.31
CA LEU A 219 -1.75 -9.00 18.51
C LEU A 219 -0.46 -9.58 19.05
N GLU A 220 0.45 -9.98 18.16
CA GLU A 220 1.71 -10.62 18.51
C GLU A 220 2.76 -10.32 17.44
N ASN A 221 3.98 -10.01 17.87
CA ASN A 221 5.15 -9.89 17.01
C ASN A 221 6.27 -10.77 17.60
N LEU A 222 6.54 -11.88 16.94
CA LEU A 222 7.52 -12.88 17.36
C LEU A 222 8.92 -12.64 16.79
N LEU A 223 9.08 -11.66 15.90
CA LEU A 223 10.37 -11.37 15.28
C LEU A 223 11.41 -10.97 16.33
N ARG A 224 12.64 -11.46 16.14
CA ARG A 224 13.81 -11.06 16.91
C ARG A 224 14.80 -10.35 16.01
N ALA A 225 14.97 -9.05 16.22
CA ALA A 225 15.79 -8.19 15.35
C ALA A 225 15.42 -8.37 13.84
N GLY A 226 14.13 -8.35 13.52
CA GLY A 226 13.63 -8.53 12.15
C GLY A 226 13.75 -9.94 11.58
N ARG A 227 14.04 -10.97 12.40
CA ARG A 227 14.23 -12.34 11.94
C ARG A 227 13.21 -13.30 12.55
N CYS A 228 12.87 -14.34 11.79
CA CYS A 228 12.05 -15.46 12.26
C CYS A 228 12.74 -16.21 13.39
N PRO A 229 12.07 -16.42 14.54
CA PRO A 229 12.68 -17.15 15.68
C PRO A 229 12.88 -18.64 15.40
N ALA A 230 12.18 -19.23 14.41
CA ALA A 230 12.27 -20.66 14.10
C ALA A 230 13.40 -21.00 13.11
N CYS A 231 13.67 -20.13 12.11
CA CYS A 231 14.65 -20.44 11.05
C CYS A 231 15.62 -19.30 10.74
N ALA A 232 15.59 -18.20 11.49
CA ALA A 232 16.44 -17.03 11.35
C ALA A 232 16.31 -16.29 9.99
N THR A 233 15.37 -16.66 9.11
CA THR A 233 15.09 -15.92 7.86
C THR A 233 14.73 -14.48 8.20
N ALA A 234 15.39 -13.51 7.55
CA ALA A 234 15.08 -12.10 7.71
C ALA A 234 13.74 -11.77 7.05
N LEU A 235 12.90 -11.01 7.74
CA LEU A 235 11.71 -10.41 7.16
C LEU A 235 12.12 -9.10 6.50
N GLN A 236 11.75 -8.94 5.24
CA GLN A 236 11.96 -7.68 4.52
C GLN A 236 10.94 -6.63 4.99
N GLY A 237 11.38 -5.37 5.08
CA GLY A 237 10.55 -4.26 5.54
C GLY A 237 11.38 -3.13 6.12
N LEU A 238 10.71 -2.10 6.62
CA LEU A 238 11.33 -0.96 7.28
C LEU A 238 11.01 -0.96 8.77
N GLY A 239 11.99 -0.51 9.57
CA GLY A 239 11.75 -0.17 10.98
C GLY A 239 11.73 -1.33 11.96
N TRP A 240 12.46 -2.41 11.68
CA TRP A 240 12.69 -3.52 12.61
C TRP A 240 13.64 -3.17 13.75
#